data_0f6d53b6c3cd069fded07de7fc48baad
#
_entry.id   0f6d53b6c3cd069fded07de7fc48baad
#
_cell.length_a   1.000
_cell.length_b   1.000
_cell.length_c   1.000
_cell.angle_alpha   90.00
_cell.angle_beta   90.00
_cell.angle_gamma   90.00
#
_symmetry.space_group_name_H-M   'P 1'
#
loop_
_entity.id
_entity.type
_entity.pdbx_description
1 polymer ?
#
loop_
_entity_poly.entity_id
_entity_poly.type
_entity_poly.pdbx_seq_one_letter_code
_entity_poly.pdbx_strand_id
1 'polypeptide(L)'
;LGDVYKRQIQIIERGLFTVVFCQTLTDNQFVVIGNAQCTVENFCDVWKKLAAEFKDYKCIWGYDIMNEPYGMLRTTPWETIAQACINAIREVDTETMLVISGNEYSSASRWKEVSDGLKNLVDPCDNMIFQAHVYFDWDASGNYSRSYDEDGATIQTGVARLRPFVEWLKENGKRGFVGEYGVPDDDGRWLDILDAALKYLQENGVNGTYWSAGPRWGDYKLAVQPTDNYTVDRPQLATLLKYKTTVQVY
;
A
#
# COMPACT_ATOMS: atom_id res chain seq x y z
N LEU A 1 -12.82 -17.62 -5.53
CA LEU A 1 -11.71 -16.99 -6.25
C LEU A 1 -12.12 -16.53 -7.66
N GLY A 2 -12.83 -17.36 -8.47
CA GLY A 2 -13.20 -17.03 -9.85
C GLY A 2 -14.08 -15.78 -10.00
N ASP A 3 -15.01 -15.49 -9.11
CA ASP A 3 -15.93 -14.36 -9.23
C ASP A 3 -15.34 -13.02 -8.77
N VAL A 4 -14.46 -13.04 -7.77
CA VAL A 4 -13.70 -11.84 -7.36
C VAL A 4 -12.71 -11.46 -8.47
N TYR A 5 -12.05 -12.42 -9.05
CA TYR A 5 -11.14 -12.31 -10.16
C TYR A 5 -11.80 -11.70 -11.43
N LYS A 6 -12.97 -12.20 -11.82
CA LYS A 6 -13.73 -11.65 -12.95
C LYS A 6 -14.21 -10.22 -12.73
N ARG A 7 -14.52 -9.85 -11.48
CA ARG A 7 -14.93 -8.47 -11.16
C ARG A 7 -13.75 -7.49 -11.18
N GLN A 8 -12.56 -7.91 -10.80
CA GLN A 8 -11.35 -7.11 -10.93
C GLN A 8 -10.99 -6.88 -12.41
N ILE A 9 -11.10 -7.88 -13.26
CA ILE A 9 -10.90 -7.73 -14.70
C ILE A 9 -11.91 -6.74 -15.32
N GLN A 10 -13.18 -6.74 -14.90
CA GLN A 10 -14.17 -5.77 -15.39
C GLN A 10 -13.85 -4.31 -14.98
N ILE A 11 -13.20 -4.11 -13.83
CA ILE A 11 -12.70 -2.79 -13.42
C ILE A 11 -11.51 -2.36 -14.30
N ILE A 12 -10.67 -3.29 -14.65
CA ILE A 12 -9.51 -3.13 -15.54
C ILE A 12 -9.96 -2.67 -16.95
N GLU A 13 -10.96 -3.30 -17.53
CA GLU A 13 -11.52 -2.96 -18.86
C GLU A 13 -12.10 -1.54 -18.93
N ARG A 14 -12.38 -0.90 -17.79
CA ARG A 14 -12.91 0.47 -17.70
C ARG A 14 -11.82 1.55 -17.53
N GLY A 15 -10.55 1.20 -17.70
CA GLY A 15 -9.44 2.16 -17.69
C GLY A 15 -9.01 2.65 -16.30
N LEU A 16 -9.35 1.92 -15.24
CA LEU A 16 -8.84 2.18 -13.90
C LEU A 16 -7.50 1.45 -13.70
N PHE A 17 -6.49 2.15 -13.20
CA PHE A 17 -5.24 1.53 -12.81
C PHE A 17 -5.48 0.61 -11.61
N THR A 18 -5.01 -0.63 -11.71
CA THR A 18 -5.16 -1.63 -10.66
C THR A 18 -3.80 -2.14 -10.24
N VAL A 19 -3.59 -2.21 -8.94
CA VAL A 19 -2.50 -2.96 -8.33
C VAL A 19 -3.07 -4.31 -7.93
N VAL A 20 -2.45 -5.39 -8.41
CA VAL A 20 -2.78 -6.74 -7.95
C VAL A 20 -1.95 -7.02 -6.72
N PHE A 21 -2.58 -7.34 -5.61
CA PHE A 21 -1.89 -7.66 -4.37
C PHE A 21 -2.30 -9.05 -3.85
N CYS A 22 -1.41 -9.66 -3.08
CA CYS A 22 -1.65 -10.92 -2.40
C CYS A 22 -1.71 -10.70 -0.88
N GLN A 23 -2.68 -11.32 -0.26
CA GLN A 23 -2.79 -11.39 1.19
C GLN A 23 -2.97 -12.85 1.60
N THR A 24 -2.13 -13.35 2.49
CA THR A 24 -2.20 -14.74 2.94
C THR A 24 -3.27 -14.89 4.02
N LEU A 25 -4.48 -15.23 3.59
CA LEU A 25 -5.58 -15.61 4.47
C LEU A 25 -5.99 -17.05 4.17
N THR A 26 -5.88 -17.96 5.14
CA THR A 26 -6.54 -19.25 5.11
C THR A 26 -7.47 -19.35 6.32
N ASP A 27 -8.73 -19.70 6.11
CA ASP A 27 -9.76 -20.09 7.09
C ASP A 27 -9.50 -19.67 8.55
N ASN A 28 -9.43 -18.35 8.82
CA ASN A 28 -9.16 -17.73 10.13
C ASN A 28 -7.79 -18.04 10.77
N GLN A 29 -6.82 -18.56 10.02
CA GLN A 29 -5.44 -18.70 10.49
C GLN A 29 -4.47 -18.02 9.51
N PHE A 30 -3.64 -17.13 10.03
CA PHE A 30 -2.54 -16.57 9.26
C PHE A 30 -1.50 -17.66 9.03
N VAL A 31 -1.21 -17.95 7.76
CA VAL A 31 -0.12 -18.84 7.38
C VAL A 31 1.06 -18.00 6.97
N VAL A 32 2.15 -18.06 7.73
CA VAL A 32 3.37 -17.32 7.42
C VAL A 32 4.09 -18.02 6.27
N ILE A 33 4.44 -17.24 5.22
CA ILE A 33 5.22 -17.74 4.09
C ILE A 33 6.59 -18.24 4.58
N GLY A 34 7.02 -19.37 4.05
CA GLY A 34 8.26 -20.04 4.44
C GLY A 34 8.07 -21.18 5.44
N ASN A 35 6.84 -21.46 5.86
CA ASN A 35 6.52 -22.68 6.61
C ASN A 35 6.16 -23.86 5.68
N ALA A 36 5.93 -25.04 6.25
CA ALA A 36 5.61 -26.26 5.50
C ALA A 36 4.28 -26.21 4.73
N GLN A 37 3.34 -25.35 5.12
CA GLN A 37 2.01 -25.22 4.49
C GLN A 37 2.02 -24.19 3.34
N CYS A 38 2.89 -23.17 3.42
CA CYS A 38 3.06 -22.15 2.41
C CYS A 38 4.55 -21.86 2.22
N THR A 39 5.21 -22.63 1.36
CA THR A 39 6.64 -22.45 1.11
C THR A 39 6.89 -21.19 0.24
N VAL A 40 8.11 -20.69 0.25
CA VAL A 40 8.51 -19.57 -0.63
C VAL A 40 8.28 -19.92 -2.10
N GLU A 41 8.56 -21.16 -2.49
CA GLU A 41 8.35 -21.65 -3.85
C GLU A 41 6.87 -21.61 -4.25
N ASN A 42 5.97 -21.99 -3.34
CA ASN A 42 4.53 -21.93 -3.59
C ASN A 42 4.06 -20.49 -3.81
N PHE A 43 4.55 -19.55 -3.00
CA PHE A 43 4.26 -18.14 -3.13
C PHE A 43 4.79 -17.57 -4.44
N CYS A 44 6.02 -17.89 -4.80
CA CYS A 44 6.64 -17.48 -6.06
C CYS A 44 5.91 -18.07 -7.28
N ASP A 45 5.46 -19.34 -7.22
CA ASP A 45 4.70 -19.98 -8.29
C ASP A 45 3.35 -19.29 -8.54
N VAL A 46 2.66 -18.89 -7.47
CA VAL A 46 1.41 -18.10 -7.59
C VAL A 46 1.67 -16.79 -8.33
N TRP A 47 2.69 -16.03 -7.90
CA TRP A 47 3.01 -14.76 -8.54
C TRP A 47 3.48 -14.90 -9.98
N LYS A 48 4.28 -15.93 -10.30
CA LYS A 48 4.68 -16.22 -11.67
C LYS A 48 3.48 -16.48 -12.58
N LYS A 49 2.48 -17.24 -12.09
CA LYS A 49 1.24 -17.51 -12.83
C LYS A 49 0.39 -16.25 -12.99
N LEU A 50 0.25 -15.43 -11.92
CA LEU A 50 -0.48 -14.17 -12.00
C LEU A 50 0.20 -13.20 -12.99
N ALA A 51 1.51 -13.05 -12.90
CA ALA A 51 2.26 -12.19 -13.82
C ALA A 51 2.15 -12.66 -15.28
N ALA A 52 2.24 -13.96 -15.54
CA ALA A 52 2.06 -14.51 -16.88
C ALA A 52 0.67 -14.23 -17.46
N GLU A 53 -0.38 -14.25 -16.61
CA GLU A 53 -1.76 -13.94 -17.00
C GLU A 53 -1.98 -12.46 -17.26
N PHE A 54 -1.39 -11.59 -16.44
CA PHE A 54 -1.73 -10.16 -16.42
C PHE A 54 -0.78 -9.25 -17.19
N LYS A 55 0.40 -9.68 -17.61
CA LYS A 55 1.44 -8.85 -18.24
C LYS A 55 0.97 -8.06 -19.48
N ASP A 56 -0.03 -8.57 -20.20
CA ASP A 56 -0.54 -7.94 -21.41
C ASP A 56 -1.67 -6.92 -21.15
N TYR A 57 -2.12 -6.79 -19.91
CA TYR A 57 -3.18 -5.86 -19.52
C TYR A 57 -2.61 -4.46 -19.25
N LYS A 58 -2.73 -3.55 -20.18
CA LYS A 58 -2.16 -2.19 -20.13
C LYS A 58 -2.70 -1.28 -19.00
N CYS A 59 -3.81 -1.66 -18.37
CA CYS A 59 -4.40 -0.96 -17.23
C CYS A 59 -3.83 -1.42 -15.88
N ILE A 60 -3.01 -2.46 -15.83
CA ILE A 60 -2.28 -2.83 -14.61
C ILE A 60 -1.05 -1.93 -14.50
N TRP A 61 -1.00 -1.15 -13.43
CA TRP A 61 0.14 -0.29 -13.12
C TRP A 61 1.27 -1.06 -12.45
N GLY A 62 0.95 -2.02 -11.59
CA GLY A 62 1.97 -2.78 -10.86
C GLY A 62 1.43 -3.98 -10.11
N TYR A 63 2.35 -4.84 -9.68
CA TYR A 63 2.09 -5.98 -8.80
C TYR A 63 2.59 -5.65 -7.40
N ASP A 64 1.68 -5.48 -6.45
CA ASP A 64 2.01 -5.41 -5.03
C ASP A 64 2.09 -6.84 -4.48
N ILE A 65 3.33 -7.32 -4.31
CA ILE A 65 3.57 -8.73 -4.09
C ILE A 65 3.15 -9.22 -2.71
N MET A 66 2.93 -8.34 -1.75
CA MET A 66 2.38 -8.68 -0.43
C MET A 66 1.85 -7.43 0.25
N ASN A 67 0.58 -7.43 0.62
CA ASN A 67 0.06 -6.41 1.51
C ASN A 67 0.57 -6.63 2.94
N GLU A 68 1.18 -5.60 3.52
CA GLU A 68 1.52 -5.55 4.95
C GLU A 68 2.23 -6.79 5.52
N PRO A 69 3.44 -7.14 5.04
CA PRO A 69 4.20 -8.23 5.62
C PRO A 69 4.35 -8.07 7.13
N TYR A 70 3.98 -9.11 7.89
CA TYR A 70 4.04 -9.10 9.35
C TYR A 70 4.41 -10.47 9.91
N GLY A 71 5.19 -10.50 10.98
CA GLY A 71 5.48 -11.73 11.71
C GLY A 71 6.29 -12.76 10.92
N MET A 72 7.12 -12.33 9.98
CA MET A 72 7.93 -13.22 9.15
C MET A 72 8.88 -14.07 9.99
N LEU A 73 9.16 -15.28 9.53
CA LEU A 73 10.10 -16.17 10.20
C LEU A 73 11.53 -15.60 10.14
N ARG A 74 12.27 -15.66 11.23
CA ARG A 74 13.69 -15.24 11.25
C ARG A 74 14.56 -16.02 10.27
N THR A 75 14.19 -17.28 9.99
CA THR A 75 14.89 -18.14 9.00
C THR A 75 14.54 -17.80 7.57
N THR A 76 13.44 -17.07 7.36
CA THR A 76 12.92 -16.70 6.05
C THR A 76 12.37 -15.27 6.14
N PRO A 77 13.25 -14.26 6.26
CA PRO A 77 12.85 -12.86 6.38
C PRO A 77 12.20 -12.38 5.08
N TRP A 78 11.40 -11.32 5.19
CA TRP A 78 10.65 -10.76 4.06
C TRP A 78 11.53 -10.40 2.86
N GLU A 79 12.71 -9.86 3.09
CA GLU A 79 13.68 -9.51 2.04
C GLU A 79 14.05 -10.74 1.17
N THR A 80 14.21 -11.91 1.79
CA THR A 80 14.50 -13.16 1.08
C THR A 80 13.31 -13.61 0.24
N ILE A 81 12.10 -13.53 0.81
CA ILE A 81 10.85 -13.88 0.11
C ILE A 81 10.61 -12.93 -1.06
N ALA A 82 10.73 -11.62 -0.82
CA ALA A 82 10.54 -10.60 -1.84
C ALA A 82 11.51 -10.78 -3.01
N GLN A 83 12.80 -11.01 -2.74
CA GLN A 83 13.78 -11.23 -3.80
C GLN A 83 13.47 -12.49 -4.62
N ALA A 84 13.08 -13.59 -3.97
CA ALA A 84 12.68 -14.80 -4.68
C ALA A 84 11.47 -14.56 -5.59
N CYS A 85 10.48 -13.81 -5.09
CA CYS A 85 9.27 -13.46 -5.84
C CYS A 85 9.59 -12.53 -7.03
N ILE A 86 10.42 -11.50 -6.84
CA ILE A 86 10.91 -10.63 -7.92
C ILE A 86 11.51 -11.50 -9.04
N ASN A 87 12.43 -12.40 -8.70
CA ASN A 87 13.08 -13.27 -9.67
C ASN A 87 12.06 -14.13 -10.44
N ALA A 88 11.10 -14.72 -9.73
CA ALA A 88 10.07 -15.57 -10.35
C ALA A 88 9.14 -14.79 -11.30
N ILE A 89 8.73 -13.56 -10.93
CA ILE A 89 7.92 -12.70 -11.80
C ILE A 89 8.72 -12.33 -13.05
N ARG A 90 9.99 -11.97 -12.90
CA ARG A 90 10.85 -11.52 -14.02
C ARG A 90 11.20 -12.61 -15.02
N GLU A 91 10.94 -13.88 -14.69
CA GLU A 91 11.01 -14.96 -15.68
C GLU A 91 9.90 -14.87 -16.76
N VAL A 92 8.79 -14.17 -16.48
CA VAL A 92 7.61 -14.13 -17.36
C VAL A 92 7.15 -12.72 -17.73
N ASP A 93 7.47 -11.72 -16.91
CA ASP A 93 7.08 -10.32 -17.09
C ASP A 93 8.25 -9.38 -16.73
N THR A 94 8.78 -8.71 -17.74
CA THR A 94 9.91 -7.79 -17.60
C THR A 94 9.50 -6.31 -17.62
N GLU A 95 8.21 -6.00 -17.80
CA GLU A 95 7.73 -4.64 -18.01
C GLU A 95 6.94 -4.09 -16.82
N THR A 96 6.07 -4.90 -16.20
CA THR A 96 5.17 -4.42 -15.15
C THR A 96 5.95 -4.01 -13.90
N MET A 97 5.56 -2.89 -13.30
CA MET A 97 6.15 -2.40 -12.05
C MET A 97 5.96 -3.39 -10.91
N LEU A 98 7.00 -3.61 -10.11
CA LEU A 98 6.90 -4.35 -8.86
C LEU A 98 6.78 -3.38 -7.68
N VAL A 99 5.80 -3.63 -6.83
CA VAL A 99 5.53 -2.86 -5.63
C VAL A 99 5.92 -3.70 -4.42
N ILE A 100 6.81 -3.17 -3.60
CA ILE A 100 7.39 -3.88 -2.46
C ILE A 100 6.98 -3.19 -1.16
N SER A 101 6.10 -3.83 -0.42
CA SER A 101 5.70 -3.39 0.92
C SER A 101 6.81 -3.62 1.94
N GLY A 102 6.86 -2.78 2.98
CA GLY A 102 7.78 -2.93 4.10
C GLY A 102 7.36 -3.97 5.12
N ASN A 103 8.27 -4.33 6.03
CA ASN A 103 7.97 -5.15 7.19
C ASN A 103 7.03 -4.44 8.18
N GLU A 104 6.47 -5.19 9.12
CA GLU A 104 5.65 -4.70 10.23
C GLU A 104 4.52 -3.79 9.74
N TYR A 105 3.61 -4.39 8.94
CA TYR A 105 2.47 -3.71 8.33
C TYR A 105 2.86 -2.58 7.36
N SER A 106 3.99 -2.71 6.68
CA SER A 106 4.52 -1.68 5.77
C SER A 106 4.72 -0.31 6.44
N SER A 107 5.06 -0.30 7.73
CA SER A 107 5.04 0.88 8.59
C SER A 107 6.00 1.97 8.12
N ALA A 108 5.46 3.11 7.67
CA ALA A 108 6.26 4.28 7.30
C ALA A 108 7.09 4.82 8.47
N SER A 109 6.51 4.85 9.68
CA SER A 109 7.14 5.42 10.87
C SER A 109 8.30 4.57 11.40
N ARG A 110 8.27 3.27 11.16
CA ARG A 110 9.31 2.33 11.58
C ARG A 110 10.19 1.86 10.42
N TRP A 111 10.07 2.46 9.24
CA TRP A 111 10.69 1.99 8.01
C TRP A 111 12.19 1.74 8.14
N LYS A 112 12.94 2.70 8.68
CA LYS A 112 14.39 2.57 8.86
C LYS A 112 14.77 1.48 9.88
N GLU A 113 13.89 1.18 10.84
CA GLU A 113 14.12 0.16 11.87
C GLU A 113 13.88 -1.26 11.34
N VAL A 114 12.77 -1.46 10.59
CA VAL A 114 12.26 -2.80 10.28
C VAL A 114 12.37 -3.19 8.80
N SER A 115 12.60 -2.22 7.91
CA SER A 115 12.58 -2.43 6.45
C SER A 115 13.86 -1.96 5.74
N ASP A 116 14.89 -1.54 6.49
CA ASP A 116 16.13 -1.02 5.88
C ASP A 116 16.81 -2.03 4.95
N GLY A 117 16.70 -3.32 5.24
CA GLY A 117 17.25 -4.41 4.42
C GLY A 117 16.71 -4.47 3.00
N LEU A 118 15.52 -3.92 2.75
CA LEU A 118 14.90 -3.90 1.42
C LEU A 118 15.69 -3.08 0.39
N LYS A 119 16.58 -2.18 0.81
CA LYS A 119 17.48 -1.43 -0.09
C LYS A 119 18.38 -2.34 -0.94
N ASN A 120 18.64 -3.57 -0.47
CA ASN A 120 19.49 -4.55 -1.13
C ASN A 120 18.75 -5.40 -2.18
N LEU A 121 17.42 -5.24 -2.31
CA LEU A 121 16.68 -5.93 -3.35
C LEU A 121 17.12 -5.47 -4.74
N VAL A 122 17.22 -6.45 -5.64
CA VAL A 122 17.63 -6.25 -7.03
C VAL A 122 16.49 -6.69 -7.94
N ASP A 123 15.99 -5.77 -8.75
CA ASP A 123 15.15 -6.08 -9.90
C ASP A 123 15.99 -5.98 -11.18
N PRO A 124 16.17 -7.05 -11.94
CA PRO A 124 16.97 -7.02 -13.17
C PRO A 124 16.40 -6.08 -14.24
N CYS A 125 15.14 -5.70 -14.14
CA CYS A 125 14.47 -4.79 -15.06
C CYS A 125 14.45 -3.33 -14.58
N ASP A 126 14.98 -3.04 -13.38
CA ASP A 126 14.99 -1.71 -12.75
C ASP A 126 13.61 -1.04 -12.70
N ASN A 127 12.56 -1.84 -12.53
CA ASN A 127 11.18 -1.35 -12.49
C ASN A 127 10.47 -1.75 -11.19
N MET A 128 11.02 -1.28 -10.06
CA MET A 128 10.54 -1.55 -8.72
C MET A 128 10.31 -0.25 -7.94
N ILE A 129 9.29 -0.23 -7.08
CA ILE A 129 8.95 0.87 -6.18
C ILE A 129 8.64 0.32 -4.78
N PHE A 130 8.98 1.06 -3.74
CA PHE A 130 8.70 0.68 -2.36
C PHE A 130 7.40 1.31 -1.87
N GLN A 131 6.62 0.56 -1.10
CA GLN A 131 5.33 0.98 -0.59
C GLN A 131 5.34 1.02 0.94
N ALA A 132 4.89 2.14 1.51
CA ALA A 132 4.65 2.28 2.95
C ALA A 132 3.18 2.59 3.23
N HIS A 133 2.72 2.19 4.42
CA HIS A 133 1.42 2.54 4.97
C HIS A 133 1.57 3.47 6.17
N VAL A 134 0.62 4.38 6.36
CA VAL A 134 0.65 5.32 7.49
C VAL A 134 -0.76 5.69 7.95
N TYR A 135 -0.99 5.51 9.24
CA TYR A 135 -2.17 6.02 9.93
C TYR A 135 -1.75 6.92 11.09
N PHE A 136 -2.64 7.78 11.55
CA PHE A 136 -2.27 8.88 12.45
C PHE A 136 -2.80 8.71 13.87
N ASP A 137 -3.59 7.66 14.14
CA ASP A 137 -4.05 7.24 15.46
C ASP A 137 -2.89 6.73 16.34
N TRP A 138 -3.10 6.62 17.64
CA TRP A 138 -2.07 6.41 18.65
C TRP A 138 -1.13 5.22 18.37
N ASP A 139 -1.66 4.11 17.86
CA ASP A 139 -0.89 2.89 17.55
C ASP A 139 -0.61 2.70 16.05
N ALA A 140 -0.96 3.67 15.24
CA ALA A 140 -0.82 3.64 13.78
C ALA A 140 -1.57 2.49 13.08
N SER A 141 -2.63 1.97 13.70
CA SER A 141 -3.41 0.85 13.15
C SER A 141 -4.49 1.26 12.14
N GLY A 142 -4.87 2.53 12.10
CA GLY A 142 -5.99 3.02 11.30
C GLY A 142 -7.37 2.74 11.90
N ASN A 143 -7.42 2.22 13.13
CA ASN A 143 -8.69 1.96 13.83
C ASN A 143 -9.33 3.23 14.40
N TYR A 144 -8.52 4.23 14.77
CA TYR A 144 -8.98 5.48 15.39
C TYR A 144 -9.98 5.22 16.52
N SER A 145 -9.60 4.32 17.43
CA SER A 145 -10.45 3.87 18.54
C SER A 145 -10.55 4.87 19.68
N ARG A 146 -9.70 5.90 19.68
CA ARG A 146 -9.66 7.00 20.63
C ARG A 146 -9.98 8.31 19.93
N SER A 147 -10.33 9.33 20.71
CA SER A 147 -10.47 10.70 20.20
C SER A 147 -9.10 11.31 19.86
N TYR A 148 -9.12 12.38 19.09
CA TYR A 148 -7.92 13.14 18.72
C TYR A 148 -7.07 13.54 19.95
N ASP A 149 -7.74 13.99 21.01
CA ASP A 149 -7.07 14.45 22.25
C ASP A 149 -6.47 13.29 23.05
N GLU A 150 -7.18 12.15 23.14
CA GLU A 150 -6.67 10.95 23.80
C GLU A 150 -5.49 10.32 23.07
N ASP A 151 -5.43 10.45 21.75
CA ASP A 151 -4.31 10.01 20.92
C ASP A 151 -3.07 10.90 21.09
N GLY A 152 -3.22 12.09 21.64
CA GLY A 152 -2.17 13.10 21.73
C GLY A 152 -1.71 13.55 20.33
N ALA A 153 -2.57 13.45 19.34
CA ALA A 153 -2.28 13.79 17.96
C ALA A 153 -2.05 15.30 17.81
N THR A 154 -1.18 15.64 16.86
CA THR A 154 -0.89 17.04 16.48
C THR A 154 -0.82 17.15 14.97
N ILE A 155 -0.92 18.35 14.44
CA ILE A 155 -0.76 18.59 12.99
C ILE A 155 0.55 18.03 12.42
N GLN A 156 1.57 17.85 13.24
CA GLN A 156 2.86 17.29 12.82
C GLN A 156 2.90 15.75 12.84
N THR A 157 1.91 15.08 13.41
CA THR A 157 1.91 13.62 13.57
C THR A 157 2.09 12.92 12.23
N GLY A 158 1.37 13.33 11.18
CA GLY A 158 1.47 12.73 9.85
C GLY A 158 2.85 12.89 9.24
N VAL A 159 3.40 14.10 9.28
CA VAL A 159 4.75 14.39 8.76
C VAL A 159 5.82 13.61 9.53
N ALA A 160 5.72 13.57 10.87
CA ALA A 160 6.68 12.84 11.70
C ALA A 160 6.70 11.34 11.38
N ARG A 161 5.53 10.74 11.11
CA ARG A 161 5.42 9.32 10.77
C ARG A 161 5.87 8.98 9.35
N LEU A 162 5.69 9.89 8.40
CA LEU A 162 6.13 9.72 7.01
C LEU A 162 7.63 9.90 6.82
N ARG A 163 8.24 10.75 7.65
CA ARG A 163 9.64 11.16 7.51
C ARG A 163 10.63 9.99 7.41
N PRO A 164 10.59 8.94 8.25
CA PRO A 164 11.55 7.84 8.17
C PRO A 164 11.53 7.13 6.82
N PHE A 165 10.35 6.94 6.21
CA PHE A 165 10.22 6.35 4.88
C PHE A 165 10.76 7.27 3.79
N VAL A 166 10.32 8.53 3.77
CA VAL A 166 10.73 9.53 2.75
C VAL A 166 12.23 9.79 2.78
N GLU A 167 12.82 9.90 3.97
CA GLU A 167 14.27 10.05 4.12
C GLU A 167 15.02 8.81 3.62
N TRP A 168 14.54 7.62 3.96
CA TRP A 168 15.13 6.37 3.51
C TRP A 168 15.12 6.26 1.97
N LEU A 169 14.04 6.65 1.30
CA LEU A 169 13.98 6.70 -0.16
C LEU A 169 15.10 7.58 -0.73
N LYS A 170 15.28 8.79 -0.18
CA LYS A 170 16.31 9.75 -0.61
C LYS A 170 17.73 9.24 -0.35
N GLU A 171 17.97 8.74 0.85
CA GLU A 171 19.28 8.23 1.28
C GLU A 171 19.76 7.05 0.42
N ASN A 172 18.82 6.24 -0.08
CA ASN A 172 19.13 5.05 -0.86
C ASN A 172 18.85 5.21 -2.37
N GLY A 173 18.43 6.39 -2.83
CA GLY A 173 18.10 6.64 -4.25
C GLY A 173 16.96 5.75 -4.75
N LYS A 174 15.98 5.43 -3.89
CA LYS A 174 14.87 4.54 -4.21
C LYS A 174 13.61 5.32 -4.56
N ARG A 175 12.74 4.72 -5.38
CA ARG A 175 11.39 5.21 -5.67
C ARG A 175 10.42 4.65 -4.63
N GLY A 176 9.40 5.43 -4.25
CA GLY A 176 8.39 4.97 -3.31
C GLY A 176 7.08 5.71 -3.43
N PHE A 177 6.04 5.11 -2.85
CA PHE A 177 4.74 5.74 -2.67
C PHE A 177 4.10 5.29 -1.35
N VAL A 178 3.08 5.99 -0.89
CA VAL A 178 2.33 5.62 0.31
C VAL A 178 1.05 4.92 -0.14
N GLY A 179 1.02 3.59 -0.01
CA GLY A 179 -0.08 2.74 -0.50
C GLY A 179 -1.36 2.88 0.30
N GLU A 180 -1.25 3.19 1.59
CA GLU A 180 -2.40 3.43 2.44
C GLU A 180 -2.18 4.59 3.39
N TYR A 181 -3.16 5.48 3.45
CA TYR A 181 -3.37 6.48 4.49
C TYR A 181 -4.86 6.84 4.53
N GLY A 182 -5.38 7.16 5.69
CA GLY A 182 -6.76 7.55 5.85
C GLY A 182 -7.01 8.20 7.19
N VAL A 183 -8.05 9.04 7.27
CA VAL A 183 -8.47 9.71 8.48
C VAL A 183 -9.97 9.64 8.65
N PRO A 184 -10.49 9.63 9.90
CA PRO A 184 -11.92 9.71 10.14
C PRO A 184 -12.48 11.11 9.82
N ASP A 185 -13.79 11.19 9.65
CA ASP A 185 -14.53 12.41 9.35
C ASP A 185 -15.26 13.01 10.57
N ASP A 186 -15.10 12.40 11.73
CA ASP A 186 -15.78 12.78 12.97
C ASP A 186 -15.11 13.95 13.72
N ASP A 187 -13.84 14.28 13.40
CA ASP A 187 -13.13 15.44 13.95
C ASP A 187 -12.27 16.10 12.86
N GLY A 188 -12.57 17.36 12.56
CA GLY A 188 -11.88 18.12 11.50
C GLY A 188 -10.36 18.26 11.69
N ARG A 189 -9.85 18.10 12.91
CA ARG A 189 -8.40 18.16 13.18
C ARG A 189 -7.62 17.02 12.54
N TRP A 190 -8.27 15.87 12.27
CA TRP A 190 -7.67 14.80 11.48
C TRP A 190 -7.44 15.22 10.03
N LEU A 191 -8.32 16.07 9.48
CA LEU A 191 -8.14 16.61 8.13
C LEU A 191 -6.94 17.56 8.05
N ASP A 192 -6.64 18.30 9.12
CA ASP A 192 -5.45 19.16 9.17
C ASP A 192 -4.16 18.32 9.17
N ILE A 193 -4.15 17.17 9.87
CA ILE A 193 -3.02 16.21 9.80
C ILE A 193 -2.88 15.65 8.39
N LEU A 194 -3.99 15.25 7.75
CA LEU A 194 -4.00 14.75 6.38
C LEU A 194 -3.44 15.79 5.41
N ASP A 195 -3.89 17.04 5.52
CA ASP A 195 -3.42 18.14 4.67
C ASP A 195 -1.90 18.35 4.80
N ALA A 196 -1.39 18.40 6.04
CA ALA A 196 0.04 18.55 6.30
C ALA A 196 0.85 17.35 5.77
N ALA A 197 0.34 16.13 5.94
CA ALA A 197 0.95 14.90 5.45
C ALA A 197 1.03 14.87 3.92
N LEU A 198 -0.07 15.18 3.23
CA LEU A 198 -0.13 15.21 1.77
C LEU A 198 0.75 16.31 1.17
N LYS A 199 0.78 17.48 1.79
CA LYS A 199 1.70 18.56 1.43
C LYS A 199 3.16 18.09 1.52
N TYR A 200 3.52 17.43 2.62
CA TYR A 200 4.87 16.89 2.81
C TYR A 200 5.22 15.85 1.73
N LEU A 201 4.31 14.95 1.39
CA LEU A 201 4.51 13.98 0.32
C LEU A 201 4.71 14.65 -1.03
N GLN A 202 3.87 15.63 -1.38
CA GLN A 202 3.96 16.40 -2.63
C GLN A 202 5.30 17.14 -2.74
N GLU A 203 5.75 17.82 -1.67
CA GLU A 203 7.03 18.53 -1.62
C GLU A 203 8.24 17.60 -1.78
N ASN A 204 8.07 16.30 -1.51
CA ASN A 204 9.09 15.27 -1.62
C ASN A 204 8.94 14.38 -2.86
N GLY A 205 7.96 14.67 -3.74
CA GLY A 205 7.72 13.90 -4.96
C GLY A 205 7.24 12.46 -4.72
N VAL A 206 6.60 12.20 -3.56
CA VAL A 206 6.03 10.91 -3.21
C VAL A 206 4.52 10.95 -3.38
N ASN A 207 3.97 10.05 -4.17
CA ASN A 207 2.53 9.91 -4.37
C ASN A 207 1.94 8.91 -3.37
N GLY A 208 0.60 8.80 -3.35
CA GLY A 208 -0.07 7.82 -2.50
C GLY A 208 -1.51 7.57 -2.88
N THR A 209 -2.10 6.58 -2.23
CA THR A 209 -3.49 6.18 -2.38
C THR A 209 -4.22 6.23 -1.04
N TYR A 210 -5.44 6.74 -1.08
CA TYR A 210 -6.25 6.91 0.12
C TYR A 210 -7.01 5.62 0.47
N TRP A 211 -6.97 5.22 1.73
CA TRP A 211 -7.78 4.14 2.28
C TRP A 211 -8.97 4.71 3.07
N SER A 212 -10.22 4.60 2.58
CA SER A 212 -10.58 3.82 1.43
C SER A 212 -11.72 4.46 0.65
N ALA A 213 -12.10 3.85 -0.45
CA ALA A 213 -13.32 4.20 -1.17
C ALA A 213 -13.99 2.93 -1.72
N GLY A 214 -15.32 2.94 -1.81
CA GLY A 214 -16.07 1.85 -2.43
C GLY A 214 -17.46 1.64 -1.84
N PRO A 215 -18.38 1.03 -2.60
CA PRO A 215 -19.81 0.96 -2.23
C PRO A 215 -20.11 0.02 -1.06
N ARG A 216 -19.14 -0.77 -0.61
CA ARG A 216 -19.35 -1.77 0.46
C ARG A 216 -18.83 -1.33 1.83
N TRP A 217 -18.25 -0.14 1.93
CA TRP A 217 -17.71 0.36 3.20
C TRP A 217 -18.77 0.89 4.16
N GLY A 218 -20.01 1.20 3.66
CA GLY A 218 -21.10 1.69 4.51
C GLY A 218 -20.70 2.94 5.29
N ASP A 219 -20.87 2.89 6.61
CA ASP A 219 -20.56 3.99 7.52
C ASP A 219 -19.10 3.99 8.03
N TYR A 220 -18.21 3.28 7.36
CA TYR A 220 -16.79 3.27 7.73
C TYR A 220 -16.22 4.69 7.68
N LYS A 221 -15.76 5.19 8.82
CA LYS A 221 -15.39 6.60 9.00
C LYS A 221 -14.19 7.09 8.20
N LEU A 222 -13.34 6.18 7.73
CA LEU A 222 -12.25 6.51 6.82
C LEU A 222 -12.67 6.50 5.35
N ALA A 223 -13.84 5.97 5.03
CA ALA A 223 -14.27 5.89 3.64
C ALA A 223 -14.57 7.27 3.05
N VAL A 224 -14.14 7.51 1.80
CA VAL A 224 -14.30 8.80 1.12
C VAL A 224 -15.44 8.79 0.09
N GLN A 225 -16.08 7.64 -0.17
CA GLN A 225 -17.23 7.62 -1.07
C GLN A 225 -18.35 8.51 -0.51
N PRO A 226 -19.06 9.25 -1.38
CA PRO A 226 -20.17 10.11 -0.96
C PRO A 226 -21.25 9.32 -0.22
N THR A 227 -21.90 9.97 0.74
CA THR A 227 -23.07 9.48 1.47
C THR A 227 -24.37 9.84 0.73
N ASP A 228 -25.55 9.54 1.33
CA ASP A 228 -26.86 9.91 0.81
C ASP A 228 -27.07 9.51 -0.67
N ASN A 229 -26.91 8.22 -0.97
CA ASN A 229 -26.98 7.71 -2.35
C ASN A 229 -25.99 8.41 -3.30
N TYR A 230 -24.78 8.66 -2.84
CA TYR A 230 -23.69 9.31 -3.57
C TYR A 230 -23.93 10.77 -3.94
N THR A 231 -24.74 11.49 -3.16
CA THR A 231 -25.07 12.92 -3.41
C THR A 231 -24.33 13.89 -2.49
N VAL A 232 -23.78 13.41 -1.36
CA VAL A 232 -23.08 14.25 -0.37
C VAL A 232 -21.65 13.77 -0.21
N ASP A 233 -20.70 14.62 -0.60
CA ASP A 233 -19.27 14.35 -0.44
C ASP A 233 -18.86 14.30 1.02
N ARG A 234 -17.95 13.37 1.35
CA ARG A 234 -17.34 13.34 2.67
C ARG A 234 -16.21 14.38 2.81
N PRO A 235 -15.97 14.92 4.01
CA PRO A 235 -15.02 16.03 4.23
C PRO A 235 -13.61 15.74 3.74
N GLN A 236 -13.15 14.48 3.79
CA GLN A 236 -11.82 14.07 3.35
C GLN A 236 -11.58 14.40 1.87
N LEU A 237 -12.64 14.32 1.03
CA LEU A 237 -12.50 14.55 -0.41
C LEU A 237 -11.97 15.96 -0.72
N ALA A 238 -12.42 16.98 -0.01
CA ALA A 238 -11.96 18.36 -0.20
C ALA A 238 -10.46 18.51 0.05
N THR A 239 -9.93 17.81 1.05
CA THR A 239 -8.47 17.79 1.33
C THR A 239 -7.70 17.03 0.24
N LEU A 240 -8.18 15.85 -0.15
CA LEU A 240 -7.53 15.02 -1.19
C LEU A 240 -7.44 15.74 -2.53
N LEU A 241 -8.47 16.48 -2.93
CA LEU A 241 -8.51 17.21 -4.20
C LEU A 241 -7.46 18.30 -4.34
N LYS A 242 -6.91 18.81 -3.23
CA LYS A 242 -5.79 19.78 -3.25
C LYS A 242 -4.50 19.15 -3.79
N TYR A 243 -4.33 17.85 -3.61
CA TYR A 243 -3.08 17.09 -3.86
C TYR A 243 -3.23 16.01 -4.94
N LYS A 244 -4.29 16.08 -5.74
CA LYS A 244 -4.49 15.12 -6.83
C LYS A 244 -3.30 15.10 -7.78
N THR A 245 -2.79 13.92 -8.06
CA THR A 245 -1.76 13.73 -9.07
C THR A 245 -2.40 13.72 -10.45
N THR A 246 -1.92 14.54 -11.36
CA THR A 246 -2.20 14.40 -12.79
C THR A 246 -1.29 13.31 -13.34
N VAL A 247 -1.75 12.06 -13.36
CA VAL A 247 -1.06 11.01 -14.11
C VAL A 247 -1.31 11.31 -15.58
N GLN A 248 -0.26 11.70 -16.31
CA GLN A 248 -0.31 11.62 -17.75
C GLN A 248 -0.31 10.14 -18.12
N VAL A 249 -1.44 9.68 -18.61
CA VAL A 249 -1.55 8.34 -19.22
C VAL A 249 -0.90 8.48 -20.60
N TYR A 250 0.27 7.90 -20.78
CA TYR A 250 0.92 7.76 -22.08
C TYR A 250 0.48 6.47 -22.74
#